data_c6d799b789e07377daaac3c49edbfe2b
#
_entry.id   c6d799b789e07377daaac3c49edbfe2b
#
_cell.length_a   1.000
_cell.length_b   1.000
_cell.length_c   1.000
_cell.angle_alpha   90.00
_cell.angle_beta   90.00
_cell.angle_gamma   90.00
#
_symmetry.space_group_name_H-M   'P 1'
#
loop_
_entity.id
_entity.type
_entity.pdbx_description
1 polymer ?
#
loop_
_entity_poly.entity_id
_entity_poly.type
_entity_poly.pdbx_seq_one_letter_code
_entity_poly.pdbx_strand_id
1 'polypeptide(L)'
;MKPTHRLIAPLLLALASAAQAAVAPQATAPDFTLRSLEGRNLRLAEQRGQVVLVNFWATWCGPCKQEMPHLNRLYDKYRSSGFVLLGVNVDEDARQASGTAAKYGLHFPVLFDADKTVVKLYDLNSMPATVLIDRDGKVRYLHRGYQEGLEAAYERQIRELVKE
;
A
#
# COMPACT_ATOMS: atom_id res chain seq x y z
N MET A 1 56.78 -14.79 -42.57
CA MET A 1 56.25 -14.21 -41.33
C MET A 1 54.82 -13.74 -41.62
N LYS A 2 53.77 -14.44 -41.08
CA LYS A 2 52.36 -14.07 -41.29
C LYS A 2 51.87 -13.42 -39.98
N PRO A 3 51.21 -12.24 -40.01
CA PRO A 3 50.64 -11.65 -38.78
C PRO A 3 49.28 -12.32 -38.46
N THR A 4 49.15 -12.84 -37.27
CA THR A 4 47.91 -13.38 -36.71
C THR A 4 47.08 -12.22 -36.15
N HIS A 5 46.03 -11.82 -36.84
CA HIS A 5 45.01 -10.89 -36.31
C HIS A 5 44.15 -11.61 -35.29
N ARG A 6 44.31 -11.26 -34.03
CA ARG A 6 43.37 -11.61 -32.93
C ARG A 6 42.16 -10.69 -33.02
N LEU A 7 41.03 -11.25 -33.43
CA LEU A 7 39.74 -10.59 -33.38
C LEU A 7 39.30 -10.54 -31.88
N ILE A 8 39.30 -9.36 -31.31
CA ILE A 8 38.72 -9.10 -29.97
C ILE A 8 37.24 -8.80 -30.22
N ALA A 9 36.36 -9.75 -29.87
CA ALA A 9 34.91 -9.53 -29.90
C ALA A 9 34.51 -8.64 -28.72
N PRO A 10 33.75 -7.54 -28.94
CA PRO A 10 33.25 -6.75 -27.81
C PRO A 10 32.13 -7.50 -27.12
N LEU A 11 32.33 -7.77 -25.83
CA LEU A 11 31.31 -8.28 -24.91
C LEU A 11 30.32 -7.15 -24.61
N LEU A 12 29.18 -7.14 -25.30
CA LEU A 12 28.07 -6.23 -25.02
C LEU A 12 27.39 -6.67 -23.70
N LEU A 13 27.71 -5.98 -22.62
CA LEU A 13 27.04 -6.12 -21.33
C LEU A 13 25.65 -5.46 -21.46
N ALA A 14 24.60 -6.27 -21.67
CA ALA A 14 23.22 -5.78 -21.63
C ALA A 14 22.87 -5.44 -20.16
N LEU A 15 22.83 -4.15 -19.87
CA LEU A 15 22.21 -3.65 -18.62
C LEU A 15 20.72 -3.89 -18.71
N ALA A 16 20.21 -4.92 -18.06
CA ALA A 16 18.78 -5.08 -17.82
C ALA A 16 18.32 -4.00 -16.83
N SER A 17 17.74 -2.92 -17.34
CA SER A 17 16.98 -1.97 -16.53
C SER A 17 15.80 -2.72 -15.92
N ALA A 18 15.81 -2.97 -14.61
CA ALA A 18 14.65 -3.37 -13.86
C ALA A 18 13.68 -2.17 -13.84
N ALA A 19 12.76 -2.13 -14.80
CA ALA A 19 11.65 -1.18 -14.75
C ALA A 19 10.84 -1.50 -13.48
N GLN A 20 10.88 -0.61 -12.49
CA GLN A 20 9.94 -0.65 -11.37
C GLN A 20 8.55 -0.44 -11.95
N ALA A 21 7.79 -1.54 -12.00
CA ALA A 21 6.42 -1.49 -12.47
C ALA A 21 5.60 -0.71 -11.44
N ALA A 22 5.04 0.42 -11.85
CA ALA A 22 4.02 1.11 -11.09
C ALA A 22 2.92 0.12 -10.68
N VAL A 23 2.32 0.32 -9.51
CA VAL A 23 1.23 -0.52 -9.01
C VAL A 23 0.06 -0.47 -9.99
N ALA A 24 -0.14 -1.56 -10.73
CA ALA A 24 -1.18 -1.69 -11.74
C ALA A 24 -2.20 -2.76 -11.34
N PRO A 25 -3.46 -2.64 -11.78
CA PRO A 25 -4.45 -3.70 -11.57
C PRO A 25 -3.94 -5.05 -12.09
N GLN A 26 -4.21 -6.13 -11.33
CA GLN A 26 -3.76 -7.51 -11.55
C GLN A 26 -2.26 -7.78 -11.34
N ALA A 27 -1.42 -6.75 -11.13
CA ALA A 27 -0.04 -6.95 -10.72
C ALA A 27 0.03 -7.46 -9.28
N THR A 28 1.09 -8.21 -8.95
CA THR A 28 1.38 -8.55 -7.55
C THR A 28 1.71 -7.27 -6.77
N ALA A 29 1.02 -7.05 -5.66
CA ALA A 29 1.29 -5.91 -4.78
C ALA A 29 2.73 -5.97 -4.28
N PRO A 30 3.50 -4.88 -4.38
CA PRO A 30 4.84 -4.81 -3.83
C PRO A 30 4.83 -5.12 -2.33
N ASP A 31 5.68 -6.06 -1.89
CA ASP A 31 5.75 -6.44 -0.49
C ASP A 31 6.49 -5.39 0.33
N PHE A 32 6.05 -5.19 1.55
CA PHE A 32 6.70 -4.30 2.50
C PHE A 32 6.57 -4.81 3.94
N THR A 33 7.45 -4.35 4.80
CA THR A 33 7.36 -4.55 6.25
C THR A 33 7.50 -3.20 6.93
N LEU A 34 6.49 -2.83 7.73
CA LEU A 34 6.48 -1.59 8.49
C LEU A 34 6.21 -1.84 9.97
N ARG A 35 6.72 -0.97 10.82
CA ARG A 35 6.43 -0.99 12.25
C ARG A 35 5.06 -0.40 12.51
N SER A 36 4.26 -1.08 13.35
CA SER A 36 2.94 -0.61 13.75
C SER A 36 3.00 0.30 15.00
N LEU A 37 1.88 0.98 15.27
CA LEU A 37 1.68 1.78 16.49
C LEU A 37 1.88 0.94 17.78
N GLU A 38 1.51 -0.35 17.75
CA GLU A 38 1.70 -1.30 18.84
C GLU A 38 3.14 -1.82 18.97
N GLY A 39 4.05 -1.34 18.13
CA GLY A 39 5.47 -1.68 18.16
C GLY A 39 5.83 -3.00 17.48
N ARG A 40 4.89 -3.67 16.80
CA ARG A 40 5.13 -4.90 16.03
C ARG A 40 5.42 -4.58 14.57
N ASN A 41 6.24 -5.40 13.92
CA ASN A 41 6.42 -5.35 12.47
C ASN A 41 5.28 -6.13 11.81
N LEU A 42 4.61 -5.50 10.82
CA LEU A 42 3.61 -6.14 9.97
C LEU A 42 4.12 -6.19 8.55
N ARG A 43 4.10 -7.38 7.97
CA ARG A 43 4.49 -7.61 6.58
C ARG A 43 3.27 -7.88 5.72
N LEU A 44 3.17 -7.21 4.57
CA LEU A 44 2.05 -7.39 3.65
C LEU A 44 1.91 -8.84 3.17
N ALA A 45 3.02 -9.51 2.84
CA ALA A 45 3.00 -10.91 2.38
C ALA A 45 2.41 -11.89 3.40
N GLU A 46 2.44 -11.56 4.70
CA GLU A 46 1.84 -12.38 5.77
C GLU A 46 0.31 -12.28 5.81
N GLN A 47 -0.28 -11.35 5.06
CA GLN A 47 -1.73 -11.16 4.94
C GLN A 47 -2.34 -11.98 3.79
N ARG A 48 -1.57 -12.84 3.13
CA ARG A 48 -2.11 -13.75 2.08
C ARG A 48 -3.28 -14.57 2.60
N GLY A 49 -4.28 -14.79 1.74
CA GLY A 49 -5.55 -15.43 2.13
C GLY A 49 -6.59 -14.45 2.66
N GLN A 50 -6.22 -13.20 2.88
CA GLN A 50 -7.12 -12.12 3.29
C GLN A 50 -7.22 -11.05 2.19
N VAL A 51 -8.35 -10.38 2.12
CA VAL A 51 -8.49 -9.14 1.34
C VAL A 51 -7.88 -8.02 2.14
N VAL A 52 -6.96 -7.26 1.53
CA VAL A 52 -6.23 -6.19 2.22
C VAL A 52 -6.57 -4.84 1.58
N LEU A 53 -6.96 -3.87 2.40
CA LEU A 53 -7.02 -2.46 2.02
C LEU A 53 -5.82 -1.77 2.66
N VAL A 54 -4.93 -1.21 1.84
CA VAL A 54 -3.83 -0.37 2.29
C VAL A 54 -4.22 1.08 2.02
N ASN A 55 -4.37 1.88 3.08
CA ASN A 55 -4.69 3.31 2.98
C ASN A 55 -3.48 4.13 3.41
N PHE A 56 -2.96 4.96 2.50
CA PHE A 56 -1.85 5.87 2.75
C PHE A 56 -2.39 7.24 3.16
N TRP A 57 -1.92 7.75 4.30
CA TRP A 57 -2.44 8.98 4.89
C TRP A 57 -1.39 9.79 5.65
N ALA A 58 -1.70 11.06 5.93
CA ALA A 58 -0.87 11.96 6.72
C ALA A 58 -1.73 12.84 7.64
N THR A 59 -1.13 13.35 8.72
CA THR A 59 -1.82 14.23 9.67
C THR A 59 -2.18 15.60 9.10
N TRP A 60 -1.44 16.07 8.12
CA TRP A 60 -1.70 17.34 7.42
C TRP A 60 -2.73 17.18 6.28
N CYS A 61 -3.16 15.97 5.96
CA CYS A 61 -4.07 15.69 4.86
C CYS A 61 -5.53 15.81 5.32
N GLY A 62 -6.21 16.87 4.90
CA GLY A 62 -7.63 17.12 5.21
C GLY A 62 -8.57 15.99 4.75
N PRO A 63 -8.55 15.61 3.46
CA PRO A 63 -9.37 14.51 2.94
C PRO A 63 -9.12 13.16 3.62
N CYS A 64 -7.86 12.88 4.04
CA CYS A 64 -7.57 11.66 4.80
C CYS A 64 -8.36 11.60 6.12
N LYS A 65 -8.46 12.74 6.83
CA LYS A 65 -9.23 12.82 8.08
C LYS A 65 -10.73 12.66 7.87
N GLN A 66 -11.25 13.10 6.74
CA GLN A 66 -12.66 12.88 6.37
C GLN A 66 -12.94 11.41 6.07
N GLU A 67 -11.99 10.69 5.48
CA GLU A 67 -12.10 9.28 5.13
C GLU A 67 -12.05 8.35 6.35
N MET A 68 -11.28 8.68 7.41
CA MET A 68 -11.01 7.82 8.57
C MET A 68 -12.25 7.22 9.24
N PRO A 69 -13.35 7.95 9.53
CA PRO A 69 -14.53 7.35 10.14
C PRO A 69 -15.19 6.29 9.25
N HIS A 70 -15.09 6.44 7.92
CA HIS A 70 -15.62 5.48 6.97
C HIS A 70 -14.76 4.22 6.93
N LEU A 71 -13.43 4.38 6.96
CA LEU A 71 -12.49 3.27 7.04
C LEU A 71 -12.68 2.44 8.32
N ASN A 72 -12.89 3.08 9.47
CA ASN A 72 -13.23 2.39 10.71
C ASN A 72 -14.49 1.53 10.56
N ARG A 73 -15.58 2.08 10.00
CA ARG A 73 -16.82 1.32 9.77
C ARG A 73 -16.61 0.14 8.83
N LEU A 74 -15.84 0.29 7.77
CA LEU A 74 -15.53 -0.80 6.84
C LEU A 74 -14.70 -1.88 7.53
N TYR A 75 -13.70 -1.49 8.30
CA TYR A 75 -12.88 -2.43 9.06
C TYR A 75 -13.72 -3.22 10.06
N ASP A 76 -14.51 -2.56 10.91
CA ASP A 76 -15.36 -3.23 11.90
C ASP A 76 -16.37 -4.18 11.25
N LYS A 77 -16.92 -3.79 10.09
CA LYS A 77 -17.93 -4.59 9.36
C LYS A 77 -17.35 -5.86 8.73
N TYR A 78 -16.12 -5.79 8.18
CA TYR A 78 -15.59 -6.86 7.33
C TYR A 78 -14.43 -7.65 7.93
N ARG A 79 -13.81 -7.23 9.04
CA ARG A 79 -12.66 -7.91 9.64
C ARG A 79 -12.90 -9.39 9.97
N SER A 80 -14.12 -9.77 10.35
CA SER A 80 -14.49 -11.17 10.60
C SER A 80 -14.68 -11.99 9.32
N SER A 81 -14.70 -11.35 8.15
CA SER A 81 -14.89 -11.99 6.84
C SER A 81 -13.58 -12.20 6.08
N GLY A 82 -12.42 -12.12 6.76
CA GLY A 82 -11.12 -12.24 6.12
C GLY A 82 -10.68 -10.95 5.41
N PHE A 83 -11.00 -9.81 6.00
CA PHE A 83 -10.59 -8.48 5.56
C PHE A 83 -9.64 -7.84 6.56
N VAL A 84 -8.58 -7.23 6.05
CA VAL A 84 -7.60 -6.45 6.81
C VAL A 84 -7.51 -5.04 6.24
N LEU A 85 -7.42 -4.04 7.11
CA LEU A 85 -7.12 -2.67 6.75
C LEU A 85 -5.79 -2.27 7.40
N LEU A 86 -4.86 -1.76 6.61
CA LEU A 86 -3.57 -1.25 7.05
C LEU A 86 -3.51 0.24 6.75
N GLY A 87 -3.51 1.07 7.77
CA GLY A 87 -3.35 2.52 7.63
C GLY A 87 -1.88 2.90 7.64
N VAL A 88 -1.29 3.16 6.47
CA VAL A 88 0.12 3.55 6.33
C VAL A 88 0.25 5.06 6.46
N ASN A 89 0.81 5.51 7.57
CA ASN A 89 1.08 6.92 7.82
C ASN A 89 2.44 7.32 7.27
N VAL A 90 2.52 8.51 6.64
CA VAL A 90 3.72 9.01 5.97
C VAL A 90 4.31 10.25 6.63
N ASP A 91 3.86 10.60 7.85
CA ASP A 91 4.49 11.67 8.62
C ASP A 91 5.88 11.25 9.09
N GLU A 92 6.79 12.21 9.20
CA GLU A 92 8.15 11.97 9.70
C GLU A 92 8.17 11.70 11.20
N ASP A 93 7.20 12.27 11.95
CA ASP A 93 7.07 12.07 13.40
C ASP A 93 5.87 11.14 13.72
N ALA A 94 6.17 9.91 14.12
CA ALA A 94 5.19 8.91 14.51
C ALA A 94 4.27 9.35 15.68
N ARG A 95 4.69 10.32 16.53
CA ARG A 95 3.87 10.84 17.62
C ARG A 95 2.67 11.63 17.09
N GLN A 96 2.83 12.37 16.00
CA GLN A 96 1.73 13.10 15.37
C GLN A 96 0.69 12.14 14.81
N ALA A 97 1.14 11.05 14.17
CA ALA A 97 0.29 9.99 13.67
C ALA A 97 -0.46 9.29 14.82
N SER A 98 0.24 8.95 15.91
CA SER A 98 -0.36 8.34 17.11
C SER A 98 -1.45 9.23 17.72
N GLY A 99 -1.19 10.53 17.86
CA GLY A 99 -2.16 11.49 18.35
C GLY A 99 -3.40 11.58 17.46
N THR A 100 -3.21 11.56 16.14
CA THR A 100 -4.31 11.57 15.17
C THR A 100 -5.10 10.27 15.22
N ALA A 101 -4.42 9.10 15.25
CA ALA A 101 -5.07 7.80 15.37
C ALA A 101 -5.96 7.73 16.62
N ALA A 102 -5.45 8.19 17.76
CA ALA A 102 -6.22 8.25 19.00
C ALA A 102 -7.42 9.22 18.89
N LYS A 103 -7.21 10.42 18.32
CA LYS A 103 -8.27 11.43 18.14
C LYS A 103 -9.44 10.92 17.29
N TYR A 104 -9.15 10.16 16.23
CA TYR A 104 -10.17 9.59 15.33
C TYR A 104 -10.60 8.18 15.74
N GLY A 105 -10.08 7.64 16.85
CA GLY A 105 -10.40 6.32 17.36
C GLY A 105 -10.19 5.25 16.29
N LEU A 106 -9.00 5.20 15.66
CA LEU A 106 -8.74 4.22 14.60
C LEU A 106 -8.68 2.82 15.22
N HIS A 107 -9.47 1.89 14.66
CA HIS A 107 -9.57 0.50 15.14
C HIS A 107 -8.66 -0.45 14.36
N PHE A 108 -8.20 -0.03 13.18
CA PHE A 108 -7.30 -0.81 12.32
C PHE A 108 -5.82 -0.52 12.62
N PRO A 109 -4.90 -1.44 12.28
CA PRO A 109 -3.47 -1.23 12.45
C PRO A 109 -2.97 0.03 11.72
N VAL A 110 -2.23 0.86 12.44
CA VAL A 110 -1.53 2.03 11.90
C VAL A 110 -0.04 1.71 11.81
N LEU A 111 0.51 1.85 10.61
CA LEU A 111 1.90 1.56 10.26
C LEU A 111 2.62 2.86 9.91
N PHE A 112 3.95 2.89 10.09
CA PHE A 112 4.76 4.08 9.86
C PHE A 112 5.71 3.91 8.69
N ASP A 113 5.59 4.77 7.68
CA ASP A 113 6.47 4.89 6.51
C ASP A 113 7.13 6.28 6.50
N ALA A 114 7.84 6.61 7.60
CA ALA A 114 8.46 7.93 7.80
C ALA A 114 9.45 8.29 6.67
N ASP A 115 10.17 7.31 6.14
CA ASP A 115 11.12 7.48 5.03
C ASP A 115 10.45 7.49 3.65
N LYS A 116 9.14 7.30 3.59
CA LYS A 116 8.33 7.25 2.36
C LYS A 116 8.82 6.21 1.36
N THR A 117 9.42 5.13 1.86
CA THR A 117 9.93 4.02 1.03
C THR A 117 8.81 3.24 0.39
N VAL A 118 7.72 2.97 1.13
CA VAL A 118 6.55 2.24 0.62
C VAL A 118 5.72 3.13 -0.31
N VAL A 119 5.56 4.41 0.00
CA VAL A 119 4.93 5.39 -0.91
C VAL A 119 5.62 5.40 -2.28
N LYS A 120 6.96 5.46 -2.28
CA LYS A 120 7.76 5.41 -3.53
C LYS A 120 7.64 4.07 -4.24
N LEU A 121 7.66 2.96 -3.48
CA LEU A 121 7.50 1.61 -4.01
C LEU A 121 6.16 1.42 -4.74
N TYR A 122 5.10 2.07 -4.23
CA TYR A 122 3.76 2.05 -4.80
C TYR A 122 3.50 3.17 -5.83
N ASP A 123 4.51 3.99 -6.14
CA ASP A 123 4.42 5.14 -7.07
C ASP A 123 3.22 6.06 -6.77
N LEU A 124 3.09 6.43 -5.49
CA LEU A 124 2.01 7.29 -5.03
C LEU A 124 2.46 8.74 -4.94
N ASN A 125 1.70 9.63 -5.57
CA ASN A 125 1.97 11.06 -5.65
C ASN A 125 0.85 11.95 -5.05
N SER A 126 -0.15 11.33 -4.44
CA SER A 126 -1.28 12.03 -3.81
C SER A 126 -1.72 11.33 -2.52
N MET A 127 -2.29 12.10 -1.58
CA MET A 127 -2.86 11.59 -0.33
C MET A 127 -4.33 12.06 -0.20
N PRO A 128 -5.21 11.19 0.28
CA PRO A 128 -4.98 9.77 0.54
C PRO A 128 -4.77 8.98 -0.77
N ALA A 129 -4.19 7.80 -0.63
CA ALA A 129 -4.21 6.80 -1.68
C ALA A 129 -4.64 5.45 -1.06
N THR A 130 -5.51 4.74 -1.76
CA THR A 130 -6.09 3.50 -1.25
C THR A 130 -5.92 2.39 -2.27
N VAL A 131 -5.30 1.28 -1.84
CA VAL A 131 -5.03 0.11 -2.66
C VAL A 131 -5.81 -1.07 -2.09
N LEU A 132 -6.66 -1.72 -2.89
CA LEU A 132 -7.30 -2.99 -2.52
C LEU A 132 -6.57 -4.14 -3.19
N ILE A 133 -6.27 -5.15 -2.39
CA ILE A 133 -5.47 -6.32 -2.74
C ILE A 133 -6.31 -7.56 -2.41
N ASP A 134 -6.37 -8.51 -3.33
CA ASP A 134 -7.08 -9.76 -3.15
C ASP A 134 -6.30 -10.78 -2.30
N ARG A 135 -6.93 -11.95 -2.07
CA ARG A 135 -6.37 -13.03 -1.24
C ARG A 135 -5.05 -13.60 -1.81
N ASP A 136 -4.85 -13.53 -3.14
CA ASP A 136 -3.63 -13.94 -3.82
C ASP A 136 -2.56 -12.83 -3.81
N GLY A 137 -2.89 -11.66 -3.24
CA GLY A 137 -2.02 -10.50 -3.13
C GLY A 137 -1.84 -9.74 -4.43
N LYS A 138 -2.82 -9.79 -5.30
CA LYS A 138 -2.86 -8.97 -6.51
C LYS A 138 -3.62 -7.69 -6.25
N VAL A 139 -3.11 -6.59 -6.80
CA VAL A 139 -3.81 -5.31 -6.78
C VAL A 139 -5.07 -5.42 -7.63
N ARG A 140 -6.21 -5.12 -7.04
CA ARG A 140 -7.50 -5.12 -7.73
C ARG A 140 -7.98 -3.71 -8.02
N TYR A 141 -7.79 -2.79 -7.08
CA TYR A 141 -8.22 -1.40 -7.22
C TYR A 141 -7.18 -0.45 -6.63
N LEU A 142 -7.03 0.72 -7.26
CA LEU A 142 -6.20 1.82 -6.80
C LEU A 142 -6.99 3.12 -6.90
N HIS A 143 -7.17 3.79 -5.78
CA HIS A 143 -7.81 5.09 -5.69
C HIS A 143 -6.80 6.15 -5.28
N ARG A 144 -6.79 7.29 -5.94
CA ARG A 144 -5.96 8.45 -5.64
C ARG A 144 -6.83 9.63 -5.24
N GLY A 145 -6.62 10.14 -4.03
CA GLY A 145 -7.49 11.14 -3.40
C GLY A 145 -8.75 10.54 -2.79
N TYR A 146 -9.48 11.39 -2.07
CA TYR A 146 -10.77 11.05 -1.48
C TYR A 146 -11.78 12.17 -1.74
N GLN A 147 -12.98 11.80 -2.09
CA GLN A 147 -14.16 12.64 -2.15
C GLN A 147 -15.31 11.89 -1.46
N GLU A 148 -16.19 12.62 -0.80
CA GLU A 148 -17.36 12.07 -0.15
C GLU A 148 -18.19 11.21 -1.15
N GLY A 149 -18.58 10.01 -0.71
CA GLY A 149 -19.23 8.99 -1.55
C GLY A 149 -18.30 7.90 -2.07
N LEU A 150 -16.96 8.10 -2.08
CA LEU A 150 -16.01 7.09 -2.53
C LEU A 150 -16.00 5.84 -1.63
N GLU A 151 -16.35 5.99 -0.36
CA GLU A 151 -16.51 4.89 0.59
C GLU A 151 -17.54 3.84 0.15
N ALA A 152 -18.56 4.25 -0.61
CA ALA A 152 -19.52 3.30 -1.18
C ALA A 152 -18.88 2.42 -2.27
N ALA A 153 -17.90 2.95 -3.01
CA ALA A 153 -17.11 2.16 -3.96
C ALA A 153 -16.20 1.17 -3.20
N TYR A 154 -15.52 1.62 -2.15
CA TYR A 154 -14.70 0.73 -1.31
C TYR A 154 -15.54 -0.43 -0.77
N GLU A 155 -16.71 -0.15 -0.23
CA GLU A 155 -17.58 -1.18 0.33
C GLU A 155 -18.02 -2.20 -0.73
N ARG A 156 -18.39 -1.78 -1.93
CA ARG A 156 -18.74 -2.70 -3.03
C ARG A 156 -17.56 -3.60 -3.39
N GLN A 157 -16.36 -3.01 -3.54
CA GLN A 157 -15.13 -3.71 -3.90
C GLN A 157 -14.69 -4.70 -2.82
N ILE A 158 -14.71 -4.29 -1.55
CA ILE A 158 -14.42 -5.19 -0.41
C ILE A 158 -15.41 -6.36 -0.42
N ARG A 159 -16.71 -6.09 -0.55
CA ARG A 159 -17.76 -7.12 -0.58
C ARG A 159 -17.63 -8.08 -1.75
N GLU A 160 -17.14 -7.63 -2.90
CA GLU A 160 -16.81 -8.47 -4.05
C GLU A 160 -15.66 -9.40 -3.70
N LEU A 161 -14.53 -8.85 -3.25
CA LEU A 161 -13.30 -9.60 -2.99
C LEU A 161 -13.41 -10.60 -1.82
N VAL A 162 -14.17 -10.28 -0.77
CA VAL A 162 -14.34 -11.21 0.36
C VAL A 162 -15.21 -12.43 0.01
N LYS A 163 -15.95 -12.39 -1.11
CA LYS A 163 -16.77 -13.51 -1.62
C LYS A 163 -16.01 -14.44 -2.58
N GLU A 164 -14.88 -13.97 -3.12
CA GLU A 164 -13.97 -14.78 -3.92
C GLU A 164 -13.18 -15.76 -3.03
#